data_0b7d3c5434af16a163ba1aee5e9a86d9
#
_entry.id   0b7d3c5434af16a163ba1aee5e9a86d9
#
_cell.length_a   1.000
_cell.length_b   1.000
_cell.length_c   1.000
_cell.angle_alpha   90.00
_cell.angle_beta   90.00
_cell.angle_gamma   90.00
#
_symmetry.space_group_name_H-M   'P 1'
#
loop_
_entity.id
_entity.type
_entity.pdbx_description
1 polymer ?
#
loop_
_entity_poly.entity_id
_entity_poly.type
_entity_poly.pdbx_seq_one_letter_code
_entity_poly.pdbx_strand_id
1 'polypeptide(L)'
;MRNEEIFIKSNEYMPGGVNSPVRAYRDMGINPPVMKSGKGVIIKDEDGKEYIDFVLAWGPMILGHCNDEVVTAIKEISESAIAFGAPTELELQMAKFLCEEMDNVEMVRMVNSGTEATMSAIKLARGYTKKNKIIKFAGCYHGHFDGFLVEAGSGVLTEGIAGSLGIPQDSIKNTLIGVYNDAEQVRGLFEAYGDDIAAVIIEPVAGNMGVIKADNEFMETLRVLCDEYGALLVFDEVMSGFRVAFKGAQELFNVSPDLITYAKIMGGGLPAGVYGGRKEIMENLSPLGGVYQAGTMSGNPIVMSAGLATLNILKSHPEIYEKINHIGQMLQKGVENIASENNINVVVNRFGGMMTIFFTDKDTVRTYEDAKSCNLEMFKKYFLCMNKNGINIPQSQFEALFLSSEHNEDHVKKFLSAFKEFAENISKK
;
A
#
# COMPACT_ATOMS: atom_id res chain seq x y z
N MET A 1 6.85 -28.99 -15.17
CA MET A 1 5.56 -28.52 -14.62
C MET A 1 5.11 -27.30 -15.41
N ARG A 2 3.81 -27.13 -15.61
CA ARG A 2 3.28 -26.04 -16.45
C ARG A 2 3.64 -24.63 -15.95
N ASN A 3 3.67 -24.43 -14.64
CA ASN A 3 4.16 -23.19 -14.03
C ASN A 3 5.55 -22.80 -14.52
N GLU A 4 6.49 -23.76 -14.50
CA GLU A 4 7.88 -23.56 -14.90
C GLU A 4 8.00 -23.26 -16.39
N GLU A 5 7.29 -24.00 -17.25
CA GLU A 5 7.27 -23.78 -18.70
C GLU A 5 6.75 -22.37 -19.05
N ILE A 6 5.64 -21.95 -18.42
CA ILE A 6 5.06 -20.61 -18.64
C ILE A 6 6.04 -19.54 -18.16
N PHE A 7 6.61 -19.69 -16.96
CA PHE A 7 7.52 -18.68 -16.41
C PHE A 7 8.80 -18.54 -17.23
N ILE A 8 9.43 -19.67 -17.63
CA ILE A 8 10.59 -19.65 -18.52
C ILE A 8 10.26 -18.93 -19.83
N LYS A 9 9.13 -19.30 -20.45
CA LYS A 9 8.70 -18.65 -21.68
C LYS A 9 8.37 -17.17 -21.51
N SER A 10 7.80 -16.78 -20.36
CA SER A 10 7.50 -15.38 -20.05
C SER A 10 8.76 -14.50 -20.00
N ASN A 11 9.91 -15.08 -19.60
CA ASN A 11 11.20 -14.37 -19.60
C ASN A 11 11.70 -14.01 -21.02
N GLU A 12 11.20 -14.68 -22.05
CA GLU A 12 11.53 -14.33 -23.44
C GLU A 12 10.83 -13.04 -23.91
N TYR A 13 9.70 -12.69 -23.29
CA TYR A 13 8.83 -11.58 -23.74
C TYR A 13 8.69 -10.46 -22.71
N MET A 14 8.98 -10.72 -21.44
CA MET A 14 8.86 -9.73 -20.35
C MET A 14 10.12 -9.74 -19.47
N PRO A 15 10.65 -8.59 -19.08
CA PRO A 15 11.81 -8.51 -18.19
C PRO A 15 11.59 -9.30 -16.89
N GLY A 16 12.36 -10.38 -16.69
CA GLY A 16 12.21 -11.29 -15.55
C GLY A 16 10.90 -12.08 -15.51
N GLY A 17 10.18 -12.19 -16.66
CA GLY A 17 8.92 -12.92 -16.79
C GLY A 17 7.72 -12.28 -16.10
N VAL A 18 7.81 -11.01 -15.67
CA VAL A 18 6.80 -10.34 -14.84
C VAL A 18 6.59 -8.87 -15.23
N ASN A 19 5.41 -8.33 -14.89
CA ASN A 19 5.08 -6.91 -15.06
C ASN A 19 5.30 -6.06 -13.80
N SER A 20 5.81 -6.68 -12.72
CA SER A 20 6.25 -5.97 -11.50
C SER A 20 7.39 -6.76 -10.86
N PRO A 21 8.54 -6.12 -10.53
CA PRO A 21 9.77 -6.82 -10.11
C PRO A 21 9.57 -7.77 -8.92
N VAL A 22 8.76 -7.36 -7.96
CA VAL A 22 8.49 -8.14 -6.74
C VAL A 22 7.90 -9.53 -7.06
N ARG A 23 7.18 -9.70 -8.18
CA ARG A 23 6.54 -10.97 -8.57
C ARG A 23 7.52 -12.05 -9.05
N ALA A 24 8.79 -11.70 -9.30
CA ALA A 24 9.77 -12.63 -9.87
C ALA A 24 10.40 -13.61 -8.85
N TYR A 25 10.16 -13.46 -7.55
CA TYR A 25 10.70 -14.28 -6.45
C TYR A 25 12.23 -14.41 -6.46
N ARG A 26 12.91 -13.41 -7.01
CA ARG A 26 14.35 -13.46 -7.30
C ARG A 26 15.19 -13.79 -6.07
N ASP A 27 14.90 -13.15 -4.94
CA ASP A 27 15.67 -13.32 -3.71
C ASP A 27 15.32 -14.61 -2.95
N MET A 28 14.19 -15.22 -3.29
CA MET A 28 13.73 -16.46 -2.67
C MET A 28 14.40 -17.70 -3.27
N GLY A 29 14.99 -17.61 -4.48
CA GLY A 29 15.70 -18.72 -5.13
C GLY A 29 14.77 -19.82 -5.68
N ILE A 30 13.49 -19.49 -5.90
CA ILE A 30 12.50 -20.35 -6.55
C ILE A 30 11.77 -19.56 -7.65
N ASN A 31 11.24 -20.27 -8.64
CA ASN A 31 10.36 -19.65 -9.60
C ASN A 31 8.98 -19.35 -8.96
N PRO A 32 8.34 -18.22 -9.30
CA PRO A 32 7.01 -17.91 -8.80
C PRO A 32 5.97 -18.88 -9.36
N PRO A 33 4.92 -19.23 -8.60
CA PRO A 33 3.77 -19.92 -9.14
C PRO A 33 3.03 -19.02 -10.14
N VAL A 34 2.53 -19.60 -11.23
CA VAL A 34 1.72 -18.90 -12.23
C VAL A 34 0.25 -19.11 -11.90
N MET A 35 -0.40 -18.06 -11.42
CA MET A 35 -1.78 -18.15 -10.94
C MET A 35 -2.77 -18.27 -12.09
N LYS A 36 -3.74 -19.17 -11.93
CA LYS A 36 -4.80 -19.47 -12.91
C LYS A 36 -6.16 -18.90 -12.48
N SER A 37 -6.48 -19.02 -11.21
CA SER A 37 -7.79 -18.62 -10.69
C SER A 37 -7.74 -18.28 -9.21
N GLY A 38 -8.78 -17.59 -8.70
CA GLY A 38 -8.95 -17.31 -7.28
C GLY A 38 -10.44 -17.16 -6.94
N LYS A 39 -10.83 -17.59 -5.74
CA LYS A 39 -12.17 -17.36 -5.15
C LYS A 39 -12.03 -17.28 -3.63
N GLY A 40 -12.62 -16.26 -3.01
CA GLY A 40 -12.45 -16.01 -1.59
C GLY A 40 -10.97 -15.81 -1.25
N VAL A 41 -10.41 -16.64 -0.38
CA VAL A 41 -8.97 -16.60 -0.04
C VAL A 41 -8.15 -17.68 -0.73
N ILE A 42 -8.76 -18.52 -1.55
CA ILE A 42 -8.04 -19.61 -2.23
C ILE A 42 -7.65 -19.14 -3.63
N ILE A 43 -6.37 -19.24 -3.93
CA ILE A 43 -5.83 -19.08 -5.28
C ILE A 43 -5.25 -20.40 -5.75
N LYS A 44 -5.31 -20.63 -7.05
CA LYS A 44 -4.86 -21.87 -7.69
C LYS A 44 -3.91 -21.57 -8.83
N ASP A 45 -2.80 -22.26 -8.88
CA ASP A 45 -1.81 -22.13 -9.93
C ASP A 45 -2.10 -23.05 -11.16
N GLU A 46 -1.30 -22.92 -12.22
CA GLU A 46 -1.44 -23.68 -13.44
C GLU A 46 -1.12 -25.18 -13.30
N ASP A 47 -0.39 -25.59 -12.25
CA ASP A 47 -0.16 -26.99 -11.90
C ASP A 47 -1.28 -27.59 -11.04
N GLY A 48 -2.27 -26.75 -10.65
CA GLY A 48 -3.42 -27.15 -9.85
C GLY A 48 -3.21 -27.11 -8.36
N LYS A 49 -2.07 -26.62 -7.86
CA LYS A 49 -1.83 -26.43 -6.43
C LYS A 49 -2.64 -25.23 -5.92
N GLU A 50 -3.25 -25.41 -4.78
CA GLU A 50 -4.03 -24.38 -4.09
C GLU A 50 -3.23 -23.75 -2.97
N TYR A 51 -3.46 -22.46 -2.76
CA TYR A 51 -2.84 -21.67 -1.71
C TYR A 51 -3.89 -20.83 -0.97
N ILE A 52 -3.75 -20.71 0.34
CA ILE A 52 -4.44 -19.66 1.11
C ILE A 52 -3.65 -18.36 0.91
N ASP A 53 -4.31 -17.34 0.38
CA ASP A 53 -3.68 -16.11 -0.06
C ASP A 53 -3.69 -15.01 1.00
N PHE A 54 -2.52 -14.69 1.53
CA PHE A 54 -2.28 -13.55 2.42
C PHE A 54 -1.59 -12.38 1.70
N VAL A 55 -1.43 -12.45 0.38
CA VAL A 55 -0.95 -11.34 -0.45
C VAL A 55 -2.12 -10.48 -0.96
N LEU A 56 -3.25 -11.12 -1.31
CA LEU A 56 -4.50 -10.47 -1.74
C LEU A 56 -4.27 -9.38 -2.79
N ALA A 57 -3.46 -9.71 -3.83
CA ALA A 57 -3.06 -8.82 -4.92
C ALA A 57 -2.38 -7.51 -4.43
N TRP A 58 -1.63 -7.57 -3.31
CA TRP A 58 -0.98 -6.43 -2.65
C TRP A 58 -1.98 -5.46 -2.00
N GLY A 59 -3.10 -6.00 -1.52
CA GLY A 59 -4.05 -5.30 -0.66
C GLY A 59 -5.45 -5.02 -1.22
N PRO A 60 -5.72 -4.93 -2.55
CA PRO A 60 -7.07 -4.55 -3.02
C PRO A 60 -8.17 -5.57 -2.68
N MET A 61 -7.86 -6.85 -2.50
CA MET A 61 -8.87 -7.90 -2.36
C MET A 61 -9.38 -8.04 -0.90
N ILE A 62 -9.84 -6.93 -0.30
CA ILE A 62 -10.39 -6.95 1.08
C ILE A 62 -11.65 -7.82 1.22
N LEU A 63 -12.42 -7.98 0.14
CA LEU A 63 -13.59 -8.87 0.07
C LEU A 63 -13.25 -10.27 -0.44
N GLY A 64 -11.95 -10.62 -0.53
CA GLY A 64 -11.50 -11.85 -1.18
C GLY A 64 -11.51 -11.77 -2.71
N HIS A 65 -10.95 -12.82 -3.35
CA HIS A 65 -10.95 -12.94 -4.81
C HIS A 65 -12.35 -13.19 -5.35
N CYS A 66 -12.67 -12.53 -6.47
CA CYS A 66 -13.91 -12.76 -7.21
C CYS A 66 -15.18 -12.69 -6.34
N ASN A 67 -15.30 -11.66 -5.49
CA ASN A 67 -16.54 -11.41 -4.75
C ASN A 67 -17.73 -11.33 -5.75
N ASP A 68 -18.84 -12.01 -5.43
CA ASP A 68 -19.93 -12.21 -6.41
C ASP A 68 -20.63 -10.91 -6.79
N GLU A 69 -20.83 -9.97 -5.85
CA GLU A 69 -21.46 -8.68 -6.14
C GLU A 69 -20.56 -7.80 -7.00
N VAL A 70 -19.24 -7.75 -6.69
CA VAL A 70 -18.28 -7.00 -7.51
C VAL A 70 -18.18 -7.58 -8.93
N VAL A 71 -18.13 -8.91 -9.05
CA VAL A 71 -18.11 -9.58 -10.38
C VAL A 71 -19.40 -9.33 -11.15
N THR A 72 -20.54 -9.32 -10.49
CA THR A 72 -21.84 -9.02 -11.10
C THR A 72 -21.85 -7.58 -11.64
N ALA A 73 -21.45 -6.60 -10.82
CA ALA A 73 -21.36 -5.20 -11.25
C ALA A 73 -20.44 -5.01 -12.48
N ILE A 74 -19.30 -5.72 -12.52
CA ILE A 74 -18.40 -5.70 -13.68
C ILE A 74 -19.07 -6.28 -14.94
N LYS A 75 -19.78 -7.40 -14.81
CA LYS A 75 -20.47 -8.04 -15.94
C LYS A 75 -21.56 -7.14 -16.51
N GLU A 76 -22.43 -6.61 -15.64
CA GLU A 76 -23.54 -5.77 -16.06
C GLU A 76 -23.06 -4.51 -16.77
N ILE A 77 -22.10 -3.78 -16.23
CA ILE A 77 -21.61 -2.56 -16.86
C ILE A 77 -20.85 -2.84 -18.16
N SER A 78 -20.15 -3.98 -18.26
CA SER A 78 -19.38 -4.32 -19.46
C SER A 78 -20.25 -4.57 -20.70
N GLU A 79 -21.55 -4.84 -20.52
CA GLU A 79 -22.51 -5.00 -21.63
C GLU A 79 -22.86 -3.68 -22.31
N SER A 80 -22.66 -2.53 -21.63
CA SER A 80 -23.10 -1.22 -22.11
C SER A 80 -22.01 -0.14 -22.11
N ALA A 81 -20.97 -0.24 -21.27
CA ALA A 81 -19.99 0.82 -21.08
C ALA A 81 -18.59 0.27 -20.78
N ILE A 82 -17.70 0.30 -21.77
CA ILE A 82 -16.27 -0.03 -21.58
C ILE A 82 -15.45 1.24 -21.43
N ALA A 83 -15.54 2.17 -22.37
CA ALA A 83 -14.88 3.47 -22.35
C ALA A 83 -15.53 4.41 -23.37
N PHE A 84 -15.64 5.71 -23.04
CA PHE A 84 -16.31 6.67 -23.91
C PHE A 84 -15.43 7.86 -24.32
N GLY A 85 -14.40 8.22 -23.56
CA GLY A 85 -13.71 9.50 -23.75
C GLY A 85 -14.59 10.71 -23.43
N ALA A 86 -15.62 10.51 -22.59
CA ALA A 86 -16.62 11.48 -22.16
C ALA A 86 -17.00 11.16 -20.69
N PRO A 87 -17.51 12.16 -19.92
CA PRO A 87 -17.97 11.95 -18.56
C PRO A 87 -19.09 10.91 -18.46
N THR A 88 -19.12 10.17 -17.35
CA THR A 88 -20.15 9.19 -17.03
C THR A 88 -20.80 9.48 -15.69
N GLU A 89 -22.02 8.97 -15.48
CA GLU A 89 -22.71 9.07 -14.20
C GLU A 89 -21.94 8.33 -13.07
N LEU A 90 -21.27 7.23 -13.41
CA LEU A 90 -20.47 6.44 -12.45
C LEU A 90 -19.29 7.25 -11.86
N GLU A 91 -18.70 8.13 -12.67
CA GLU A 91 -17.67 9.07 -12.16
C GLU A 91 -18.25 10.04 -11.12
N LEU A 92 -19.45 10.58 -11.39
CA LEU A 92 -20.15 11.42 -10.44
C LEU A 92 -20.49 10.66 -9.16
N GLN A 93 -21.01 9.43 -9.28
CA GLN A 93 -21.36 8.59 -8.12
C GLN A 93 -20.13 8.28 -7.27
N MET A 94 -18.99 7.92 -7.86
CA MET A 94 -17.75 7.68 -7.13
C MET A 94 -17.23 8.96 -6.47
N ALA A 95 -17.21 10.09 -7.19
CA ALA A 95 -16.77 11.36 -6.63
C ALA A 95 -17.64 11.78 -5.44
N LYS A 96 -18.97 11.66 -5.59
CA LYS A 96 -19.93 11.95 -4.54
C LYS A 96 -19.73 11.04 -3.32
N PHE A 97 -19.56 9.72 -3.54
CA PHE A 97 -19.29 8.77 -2.47
C PHE A 97 -18.06 9.19 -1.66
N LEU A 98 -16.95 9.50 -2.35
CA LEU A 98 -15.71 9.87 -1.68
C LEU A 98 -15.83 11.20 -0.91
N CYS A 99 -16.52 12.19 -1.49
CA CYS A 99 -16.69 13.49 -0.83
C CYS A 99 -17.71 13.48 0.33
N GLU A 100 -18.67 12.56 0.32
CA GLU A 100 -19.68 12.46 1.39
C GLU A 100 -19.23 11.52 2.53
N GLU A 101 -18.42 10.50 2.23
CA GLU A 101 -18.05 9.48 3.22
C GLU A 101 -16.66 9.71 3.83
N MET A 102 -15.74 10.33 3.09
CA MET A 102 -14.38 10.56 3.58
C MET A 102 -14.24 11.96 4.18
N ASP A 103 -13.74 12.01 5.42
CA ASP A 103 -13.40 13.28 6.04
C ASP A 103 -12.29 13.99 5.24
N ASN A 104 -12.26 15.31 5.24
CA ASN A 104 -11.25 16.13 4.55
C ASN A 104 -11.17 15.96 3.02
N VAL A 105 -12.20 15.41 2.38
CA VAL A 105 -12.30 15.25 0.91
C VAL A 105 -13.51 16.05 0.40
N GLU A 106 -13.27 17.22 -0.16
CA GLU A 106 -14.33 18.10 -0.71
C GLU A 106 -14.42 17.99 -2.24
N MET A 107 -13.32 17.60 -2.89
CA MET A 107 -13.24 17.43 -4.35
C MET A 107 -12.19 16.38 -4.70
N VAL A 108 -12.41 15.62 -5.77
CA VAL A 108 -11.53 14.53 -6.21
C VAL A 108 -11.22 14.56 -7.70
N ARG A 109 -10.14 13.92 -8.10
CA ARG A 109 -9.79 13.60 -9.48
C ARG A 109 -9.38 12.13 -9.60
N MET A 110 -10.06 11.39 -10.48
CA MET A 110 -9.75 9.99 -10.77
C MET A 110 -8.50 9.88 -11.65
N VAL A 111 -7.74 8.83 -11.43
CA VAL A 111 -6.56 8.40 -12.20
C VAL A 111 -6.53 6.87 -12.26
N ASN A 112 -5.49 6.24 -12.84
CA ASN A 112 -5.49 4.79 -13.08
C ASN A 112 -4.59 3.98 -12.14
N SER A 113 -3.84 4.64 -11.26
CA SER A 113 -2.92 3.98 -10.33
C SER A 113 -2.61 4.85 -9.11
N GLY A 114 -2.08 4.22 -8.05
CA GLY A 114 -1.56 4.95 -6.89
C GLY A 114 -0.39 5.87 -7.27
N THR A 115 0.49 5.46 -8.19
CA THR A 115 1.58 6.30 -8.70
C THR A 115 1.05 7.57 -9.35
N GLU A 116 0.02 7.47 -10.21
CA GLU A 116 -0.60 8.65 -10.82
C GLU A 116 -1.26 9.56 -9.77
N ALA A 117 -1.89 8.98 -8.75
CA ALA A 117 -2.52 9.73 -7.68
C ALA A 117 -1.50 10.56 -6.87
N THR A 118 -0.46 9.90 -6.37
CA THR A 118 0.58 10.54 -5.55
C THR A 118 1.41 11.57 -6.35
N MET A 119 1.82 11.21 -7.57
CA MET A 119 2.52 12.13 -8.48
C MET A 119 1.68 13.38 -8.77
N SER A 120 0.38 13.22 -9.00
CA SER A 120 -0.53 14.32 -9.30
C SER A 120 -0.80 15.19 -8.08
N ALA A 121 -0.96 14.58 -6.89
CA ALA A 121 -1.10 15.31 -5.63
C ALA A 121 0.11 16.21 -5.35
N ILE A 122 1.33 15.71 -5.54
CA ILE A 122 2.56 16.52 -5.38
C ILE A 122 2.66 17.62 -6.43
N LYS A 123 2.30 17.35 -7.70
CA LYS A 123 2.26 18.39 -8.73
C LYS A 123 1.26 19.49 -8.34
N LEU A 124 0.09 19.10 -7.84
CA LEU A 124 -0.93 20.03 -7.37
C LEU A 124 -0.43 20.85 -6.18
N ALA A 125 0.20 20.20 -5.18
CA ALA A 125 0.77 20.87 -4.03
C ALA A 125 1.79 21.95 -4.43
N ARG A 126 2.71 21.62 -5.34
CA ARG A 126 3.66 22.59 -5.90
C ARG A 126 2.96 23.74 -6.65
N GLY A 127 1.93 23.41 -7.44
CA GLY A 127 1.15 24.41 -8.18
C GLY A 127 0.40 25.37 -7.29
N TYR A 128 -0.17 24.88 -6.18
CA TYR A 128 -0.91 25.68 -5.20
C TYR A 128 0.02 26.54 -4.35
N THR A 129 1.03 25.93 -3.71
CA THR A 129 1.95 26.63 -2.78
C THR A 129 2.98 27.50 -3.49
N LYS A 130 3.24 27.29 -4.79
CA LYS A 130 4.33 27.91 -5.56
C LYS A 130 5.72 27.59 -5.03
N LYS A 131 5.88 26.50 -4.29
CA LYS A 131 7.13 25.97 -3.73
C LYS A 131 7.55 24.72 -4.47
N ASN A 132 8.81 24.30 -4.30
CA ASN A 132 9.41 23.23 -5.14
C ASN A 132 9.69 21.94 -4.37
N LYS A 133 10.11 22.04 -3.11
CA LYS A 133 10.58 20.88 -2.34
C LYS A 133 9.43 20.06 -1.78
N ILE A 134 9.69 18.79 -1.60
CA ILE A 134 8.80 17.89 -0.85
C ILE A 134 9.61 17.12 0.19
N ILE A 135 8.96 16.75 1.28
CA ILE A 135 9.48 15.76 2.22
C ILE A 135 8.74 14.45 1.99
N LYS A 136 9.48 13.35 1.83
CA LYS A 136 8.99 11.98 1.95
C LYS A 136 9.83 11.25 3.01
N PHE A 137 9.39 10.07 3.45
CA PHE A 137 10.09 9.32 4.50
C PHE A 137 10.81 8.10 3.94
N ALA A 138 12.00 7.80 4.48
CA ALA A 138 12.74 6.59 4.16
C ALA A 138 11.86 5.35 4.46
N GLY A 139 11.84 4.40 3.52
CA GLY A 139 11.02 3.21 3.60
C GLY A 139 9.58 3.36 3.08
N CYS A 140 9.02 4.57 3.03
CA CYS A 140 7.72 4.81 2.41
C CYS A 140 7.79 4.70 0.88
N TYR A 141 6.77 4.08 0.29
CA TYR A 141 6.62 3.92 -1.16
C TYR A 141 5.40 4.67 -1.68
N HIS A 142 5.62 5.59 -2.61
CA HIS A 142 4.59 6.43 -3.20
C HIS A 142 4.47 6.24 -4.72
N GLY A 143 4.80 5.03 -5.22
CA GLY A 143 4.85 4.74 -6.65
C GLY A 143 6.22 5.01 -7.27
N HIS A 144 6.31 4.83 -8.59
CA HIS A 144 7.58 4.86 -9.33
C HIS A 144 7.83 6.18 -10.10
N PHE A 145 7.22 7.28 -9.66
CA PHE A 145 7.55 8.61 -10.16
C PHE A 145 9.00 8.97 -9.77
N ASP A 146 9.77 9.53 -10.69
CA ASP A 146 11.20 9.84 -10.49
C ASP A 146 11.47 10.57 -9.16
N GLY A 147 10.65 11.58 -8.84
CA GLY A 147 10.80 12.36 -7.62
C GLY A 147 10.56 11.58 -6.31
N PHE A 148 10.06 10.35 -6.37
CA PHE A 148 9.89 9.48 -5.20
C PHE A 148 10.92 8.37 -5.10
N LEU A 149 11.61 8.03 -6.18
CA LEU A 149 12.65 7.02 -6.21
C LEU A 149 14.00 7.61 -5.75
N VAL A 150 14.01 8.03 -4.49
CA VAL A 150 15.13 8.70 -3.84
C VAL A 150 15.45 7.97 -2.55
N GLU A 151 16.74 7.71 -2.32
CA GLU A 151 17.27 7.14 -1.09
C GLU A 151 17.96 8.22 -0.26
N ALA A 152 18.05 8.02 1.06
CA ALA A 152 18.78 8.92 1.94
C ALA A 152 20.27 8.90 1.61
N GLY A 153 20.89 10.09 1.50
CA GLY A 153 22.34 10.23 1.42
C GLY A 153 23.03 9.93 2.76
N SER A 154 24.37 10.05 2.79
CA SER A 154 25.21 9.68 3.94
C SER A 154 25.12 10.63 5.15
N GLY A 155 24.25 11.64 5.15
CA GLY A 155 24.06 12.59 6.25
C GLY A 155 22.61 13.06 6.37
N VAL A 156 22.24 13.54 7.56
CA VAL A 156 20.85 13.90 7.93
C VAL A 156 20.26 15.03 7.06
N LEU A 157 21.09 15.88 6.45
CA LEU A 157 20.67 17.00 5.60
C LEU A 157 21.28 16.93 4.19
N THR A 158 21.78 15.76 3.76
CA THR A 158 22.37 15.60 2.43
C THR A 158 21.33 15.39 1.34
N GLU A 159 21.67 15.82 0.11
CA GLU A 159 20.86 15.55 -1.07
C GLU A 159 20.64 14.03 -1.24
N GLY A 160 19.42 13.66 -1.62
CA GLY A 160 19.06 12.27 -1.88
C GLY A 160 19.83 11.67 -3.06
N ILE A 161 19.98 10.36 -3.04
CA ILE A 161 20.62 9.57 -4.11
C ILE A 161 19.50 8.91 -4.92
N ALA A 162 19.66 8.83 -6.25
CA ALA A 162 18.71 8.13 -7.11
C ALA A 162 18.61 6.63 -6.73
N GLY A 163 17.43 6.19 -6.36
CA GLY A 163 17.13 4.79 -6.01
C GLY A 163 16.97 3.86 -7.22
N SER A 164 17.14 4.39 -8.44
CA SER A 164 17.07 3.62 -9.69
C SER A 164 17.96 4.23 -10.76
N LEU A 165 18.46 3.36 -11.65
CA LEU A 165 19.08 3.82 -12.88
C LEU A 165 18.06 4.56 -13.76
N GLY A 166 18.53 5.53 -14.52
CA GLY A 166 17.72 6.31 -15.46
C GLY A 166 17.03 7.54 -14.85
N ILE A 167 17.20 7.80 -13.57
CA ILE A 167 16.68 8.99 -12.90
C ILE A 167 17.69 10.13 -12.98
N PRO A 168 17.36 11.26 -13.66
CA PRO A 168 18.21 12.43 -13.65
C PRO A 168 18.33 13.04 -12.25
N GLN A 169 19.51 13.53 -11.87
CA GLN A 169 19.71 14.17 -10.56
C GLN A 169 18.76 15.36 -10.36
N ASP A 170 18.45 16.10 -11.43
CA ASP A 170 17.51 17.20 -11.39
C ASP A 170 16.07 16.79 -11.00
N SER A 171 15.67 15.55 -11.25
CA SER A 171 14.35 15.04 -10.87
C SER A 171 14.20 14.83 -9.37
N ILE A 172 15.31 14.61 -8.65
CA ILE A 172 15.33 14.26 -7.23
C ILE A 172 15.83 15.38 -6.32
N LYS A 173 16.49 16.41 -6.83
CA LYS A 173 17.08 17.51 -6.05
C LYS A 173 16.08 18.27 -5.14
N ASN A 174 14.80 18.17 -5.46
CA ASN A 174 13.71 18.79 -4.72
C ASN A 174 12.99 17.83 -3.79
N THR A 175 13.54 16.63 -3.56
CA THR A 175 12.96 15.64 -2.63
C THR A 175 13.88 15.49 -1.41
N LEU A 176 13.39 15.90 -0.26
CA LEU A 176 14.04 15.72 1.03
C LEU A 176 13.57 14.39 1.64
N ILE A 177 14.49 13.67 2.27
CA ILE A 177 14.20 12.40 2.90
C ILE A 177 14.16 12.57 4.42
N GLY A 178 12.99 12.39 5.00
CA GLY A 178 12.78 12.36 6.43
C GLY A 178 12.97 10.94 7.01
N VAL A 179 13.28 10.87 8.30
CA VAL A 179 13.25 9.63 9.07
C VAL A 179 11.85 9.47 9.65
N TYR A 180 11.22 8.33 9.39
CA TYR A 180 9.87 8.04 9.88
C TYR A 180 9.87 7.92 11.41
N ASN A 181 8.92 8.57 12.07
CA ASN A 181 8.81 8.68 13.53
C ASN A 181 9.95 9.50 14.21
N ASP A 182 10.68 10.33 13.47
CA ASP A 182 11.67 11.25 14.02
C ASP A 182 11.22 12.70 13.80
N ALA A 183 10.49 13.25 14.79
CA ALA A 183 9.96 14.61 14.73
C ALA A 183 11.08 15.68 14.71
N GLU A 184 12.19 15.46 15.43
CA GLU A 184 13.28 16.43 15.51
C GLU A 184 14.01 16.56 14.19
N GLN A 185 14.25 15.44 13.51
CA GLN A 185 14.87 15.48 12.18
C GLN A 185 13.99 16.25 11.17
N VAL A 186 12.66 16.08 11.24
CA VAL A 186 11.74 16.83 10.37
C VAL A 186 11.72 18.31 10.71
N ARG A 187 11.78 18.71 12.01
CA ARG A 187 11.94 20.12 12.40
C ARG A 187 13.18 20.72 11.77
N GLY A 188 14.31 20.03 11.82
CA GLY A 188 15.56 20.48 11.19
C GLY A 188 15.43 20.65 9.66
N LEU A 189 14.64 19.81 8.96
CA LEU A 189 14.36 19.97 7.52
C LEU A 189 13.53 21.25 7.27
N PHE A 190 12.51 21.52 8.09
CA PHE A 190 11.71 22.72 7.97
C PHE A 190 12.50 23.99 8.33
N GLU A 191 13.34 23.96 9.34
CA GLU A 191 14.23 25.09 9.67
C GLU A 191 15.19 25.43 8.52
N ALA A 192 15.70 24.41 7.82
CA ALA A 192 16.64 24.60 6.72
C ALA A 192 15.98 24.98 5.38
N TYR A 193 14.76 24.50 5.11
CA TYR A 193 14.15 24.55 3.77
C TYR A 193 12.67 24.96 3.76
N GLY A 194 12.06 25.29 4.89
CA GLY A 194 10.60 25.45 5.05
C GLY A 194 9.95 26.43 4.07
N ASP A 195 10.67 27.52 3.71
CA ASP A 195 10.18 28.49 2.75
C ASP A 195 9.96 27.91 1.34
N ASP A 196 10.63 26.79 1.00
CA ASP A 196 10.51 26.13 -0.31
C ASP A 196 9.84 24.74 -0.22
N ILE A 197 9.39 24.29 0.95
CA ILE A 197 8.67 23.02 1.10
C ILE A 197 7.22 23.19 0.67
N ALA A 198 6.85 22.55 -0.44
CA ALA A 198 5.49 22.52 -0.98
C ALA A 198 4.59 21.54 -0.23
N ALA A 199 5.13 20.37 0.12
CA ALA A 199 4.36 19.32 0.78
C ALA A 199 5.22 18.34 1.58
N VAL A 200 4.60 17.73 2.57
CA VAL A 200 5.04 16.49 3.21
C VAL A 200 4.09 15.38 2.75
N ILE A 201 4.63 14.28 2.20
CA ILE A 201 3.84 13.09 1.86
C ILE A 201 4.23 11.94 2.78
N ILE A 202 3.22 11.28 3.36
CA ILE A 202 3.40 10.20 4.33
C ILE A 202 2.36 9.09 4.11
N GLU A 203 2.79 7.83 4.22
CA GLU A 203 1.88 6.71 4.51
C GLU A 203 1.58 6.74 6.02
N PRO A 204 0.36 7.05 6.50
CA PRO A 204 0.10 7.11 7.95
C PRO A 204 0.30 5.77 8.66
N VAL A 205 0.10 4.69 7.91
CA VAL A 205 0.53 3.33 8.27
C VAL A 205 1.33 2.81 7.09
N ALA A 206 2.65 2.81 7.23
CA ALA A 206 3.56 2.44 6.15
C ALA A 206 3.55 0.93 5.94
N GLY A 207 2.95 0.51 4.82
CA GLY A 207 2.83 -0.91 4.46
C GLY A 207 4.05 -1.45 3.72
N ASN A 208 4.86 -0.59 3.13
CA ASN A 208 6.00 -0.97 2.29
C ASN A 208 7.35 -1.02 3.05
N MET A 209 7.32 -0.89 4.36
CA MET A 209 8.48 -1.12 5.24
C MET A 209 8.14 -1.99 6.44
N GLY A 210 7.02 -2.75 6.36
CA GLY A 210 6.63 -3.75 7.34
C GLY A 210 5.57 -3.32 8.35
N VAL A 211 4.51 -2.64 7.91
CA VAL A 211 3.36 -2.21 8.72
C VAL A 211 3.79 -1.39 9.95
N ILE A 212 4.45 -0.28 9.67
CA ILE A 212 4.87 0.67 10.71
C ILE A 212 3.87 1.82 10.78
N LYS A 213 3.22 1.98 11.94
CA LYS A 213 2.31 3.09 12.20
C LYS A 213 3.10 4.34 12.58
N ALA A 214 2.68 5.51 12.08
CA ALA A 214 3.19 6.78 12.57
C ALA A 214 2.79 7.00 14.05
N ASP A 215 3.67 7.58 14.84
CA ASP A 215 3.35 7.98 16.19
C ASP A 215 2.44 9.23 16.18
N ASN A 216 1.55 9.35 17.14
CA ASN A 216 0.62 10.48 17.20
C ASN A 216 1.37 11.82 17.31
N GLU A 217 2.39 11.92 18.17
CA GLU A 217 3.22 13.11 18.31
C GLU A 217 3.94 13.47 16.99
N PHE A 218 4.41 12.47 16.26
CA PHE A 218 5.02 12.67 14.95
C PHE A 218 4.03 13.26 13.96
N MET A 219 2.82 12.71 13.87
CA MET A 219 1.76 13.21 12.98
C MET A 219 1.31 14.63 13.34
N GLU A 220 1.14 14.93 14.62
CA GLU A 220 0.83 16.27 15.13
C GLU A 220 1.94 17.26 14.76
N THR A 221 3.21 16.85 14.91
CA THR A 221 4.35 17.67 14.51
C THR A 221 4.35 17.98 13.03
N LEU A 222 4.05 16.99 12.16
CA LEU A 222 3.96 17.23 10.71
C LEU A 222 2.87 18.25 10.40
N ARG A 223 1.71 18.17 11.06
CA ARG A 223 0.62 19.12 10.84
C ARG A 223 1.01 20.52 11.24
N VAL A 224 1.56 20.69 12.46
CA VAL A 224 1.99 22.00 12.96
C VAL A 224 3.03 22.64 12.03
N LEU A 225 4.04 21.88 11.61
CA LEU A 225 5.08 22.40 10.71
C LEU A 225 4.51 22.77 9.33
N CYS A 226 3.62 21.93 8.78
CA CYS A 226 2.96 22.26 7.51
C CYS A 226 2.16 23.55 7.62
N ASP A 227 1.42 23.76 8.71
CA ASP A 227 0.64 24.97 8.93
C ASP A 227 1.54 26.21 9.09
N GLU A 228 2.60 26.09 9.90
CA GLU A 228 3.54 27.19 10.17
C GLU A 228 4.23 27.69 8.90
N TYR A 229 4.69 26.75 8.07
CA TYR A 229 5.45 27.08 6.86
C TYR A 229 4.58 27.17 5.59
N GLY A 230 3.27 26.96 5.67
CA GLY A 230 2.38 26.98 4.51
C GLY A 230 2.71 25.89 3.49
N ALA A 231 3.10 24.71 3.96
CA ALA A 231 3.24 23.48 3.21
C ALA A 231 1.94 22.65 3.28
N LEU A 232 1.72 21.71 2.36
CA LEU A 232 0.57 20.81 2.42
C LEU A 232 0.96 19.47 3.03
N LEU A 233 0.10 18.94 3.91
CA LEU A 233 0.20 17.57 4.41
C LEU A 233 -0.60 16.64 3.50
N VAL A 234 0.08 15.65 2.89
CA VAL A 234 -0.52 14.68 1.96
C VAL A 234 -0.50 13.30 2.61
N PHE A 235 -1.67 12.72 2.84
CA PHE A 235 -1.78 11.33 3.27
C PHE A 235 -1.81 10.41 2.05
N ASP A 236 -0.83 9.55 1.95
CA ASP A 236 -0.85 8.43 1.03
C ASP A 236 -1.60 7.26 1.67
N GLU A 237 -2.88 7.17 1.33
CA GLU A 237 -3.79 6.12 1.77
C GLU A 237 -4.01 5.06 0.66
N VAL A 238 -3.09 4.95 -0.27
CA VAL A 238 -3.17 3.93 -1.34
C VAL A 238 -3.24 2.52 -0.76
N MET A 239 -2.57 2.27 0.36
CA MET A 239 -2.61 0.96 1.04
C MET A 239 -3.56 0.95 2.23
N SER A 240 -3.55 1.97 3.07
CA SER A 240 -4.30 2.04 4.33
C SER A 240 -5.77 2.45 4.14
N GLY A 241 -6.09 3.19 3.08
CA GLY A 241 -7.45 3.64 2.78
C GLY A 241 -8.42 2.48 2.61
N PHE A 242 -9.58 2.55 3.26
CA PHE A 242 -10.59 1.49 3.31
C PHE A 242 -10.07 0.13 3.86
N ARG A 243 -8.84 0.08 4.35
CA ARG A 243 -8.22 -1.14 4.85
C ARG A 243 -8.13 -1.19 6.35
N VAL A 244 -7.58 -0.16 6.96
CA VAL A 244 -7.36 -0.12 8.42
C VAL A 244 -8.62 0.25 9.19
N ALA A 245 -9.48 1.03 8.56
CA ALA A 245 -10.82 1.39 8.93
C ALA A 245 -11.59 1.80 7.67
N PHE A 246 -12.91 2.03 7.75
CA PHE A 246 -13.69 2.46 6.58
C PHE A 246 -13.21 3.80 6.02
N LYS A 247 -12.95 4.76 6.88
CA LYS A 247 -12.40 6.07 6.49
C LYS A 247 -10.87 6.08 6.35
N GLY A 248 -10.22 4.93 6.47
CA GLY A 248 -8.77 4.81 6.36
C GLY A 248 -8.03 5.24 7.63
N ALA A 249 -6.76 5.61 7.47
CA ALA A 249 -5.91 5.97 8.60
C ALA A 249 -6.25 7.35 9.19
N GLN A 250 -6.97 8.21 8.48
CA GLN A 250 -7.41 9.49 9.04
C GLN A 250 -8.30 9.36 10.29
N GLU A 251 -9.00 8.23 10.46
CA GLU A 251 -9.74 7.94 11.71
C GLU A 251 -8.83 7.72 12.93
N LEU A 252 -7.55 7.43 12.70
CA LEU A 252 -6.62 6.97 13.72
C LEU A 252 -5.83 8.11 14.36
N PHE A 253 -5.79 9.25 13.68
CA PHE A 253 -5.02 10.40 14.06
C PHE A 253 -5.95 11.61 14.19
N ASN A 254 -5.75 12.41 15.21
CA ASN A 254 -6.44 13.71 15.33
C ASN A 254 -5.74 14.77 14.46
N VAL A 255 -5.48 14.41 13.20
CA VAL A 255 -4.74 15.23 12.23
C VAL A 255 -5.44 15.14 10.88
N SER A 256 -5.79 16.29 10.32
CA SER A 256 -6.43 16.40 9.02
C SER A 256 -5.38 16.68 7.93
N PRO A 257 -5.28 15.86 6.88
CA PRO A 257 -4.46 16.17 5.72
C PRO A 257 -5.11 17.25 4.83
N ASP A 258 -4.31 17.89 4.01
CA ASP A 258 -4.77 18.84 2.99
C ASP A 258 -5.15 18.11 1.69
N LEU A 259 -4.42 17.04 1.37
CA LEU A 259 -4.66 16.16 0.24
C LEU A 259 -4.56 14.70 0.68
N ILE A 260 -5.33 13.84 0.02
CA ILE A 260 -5.34 12.38 0.25
C ILE A 260 -5.25 11.66 -1.09
N THR A 261 -4.59 10.50 -1.11
CA THR A 261 -4.57 9.63 -2.28
C THR A 261 -5.10 8.24 -1.92
N TYR A 262 -5.96 7.69 -2.78
CA TYR A 262 -6.48 6.33 -2.67
C TYR A 262 -6.24 5.54 -3.96
N ALA A 263 -6.14 4.23 -3.85
CA ALA A 263 -6.10 3.27 -4.95
C ALA A 263 -6.54 1.89 -4.44
N LYS A 264 -6.02 0.81 -5.02
CA LYS A 264 -6.21 -0.58 -4.52
C LYS A 264 -7.68 -0.91 -4.24
N ILE A 265 -8.12 -0.89 -2.96
CA ILE A 265 -9.49 -1.24 -2.55
C ILE A 265 -10.52 -0.36 -3.26
N MET A 266 -10.25 0.93 -3.42
CA MET A 266 -11.13 1.87 -4.10
C MET A 266 -11.48 1.44 -5.53
N GLY A 267 -10.59 0.72 -6.20
CA GLY A 267 -10.81 0.20 -7.54
C GLY A 267 -11.45 -1.19 -7.61
N GLY A 268 -11.83 -1.80 -6.47
CA GLY A 268 -12.42 -3.14 -6.45
C GLY A 268 -11.51 -4.24 -7.03
N GLY A 269 -10.18 -4.04 -7.03
CA GLY A 269 -9.19 -4.96 -7.63
C GLY A 269 -8.80 -4.61 -9.07
N LEU A 270 -9.39 -3.56 -9.66
CA LEU A 270 -9.06 -3.06 -11.00
C LEU A 270 -8.08 -1.87 -10.92
N PRO A 271 -7.40 -1.53 -12.04
CA PRO A 271 -6.50 -0.39 -12.10
C PRO A 271 -7.21 0.93 -11.83
N ALA A 272 -6.99 1.51 -10.66
CA ALA A 272 -7.62 2.73 -10.19
C ALA A 272 -6.70 3.53 -9.28
N GLY A 273 -6.94 4.81 -9.23
CA GLY A 273 -6.41 5.73 -8.25
C GLY A 273 -7.27 6.99 -8.20
N VAL A 274 -7.16 7.71 -7.12
CA VAL A 274 -7.82 9.01 -6.94
C VAL A 274 -6.98 9.85 -6.00
N TYR A 275 -6.95 11.14 -6.23
CA TYR A 275 -6.48 12.12 -5.27
C TYR A 275 -7.54 13.18 -5.07
N GLY A 276 -7.61 13.70 -3.86
CA GLY A 276 -8.60 14.68 -3.47
C GLY A 276 -8.17 15.42 -2.21
N GLY A 277 -9.02 16.33 -1.76
CA GLY A 277 -8.79 17.13 -0.58
C GLY A 277 -9.63 18.38 -0.56
N ARG A 278 -9.11 19.45 0.07
CA ARG A 278 -9.82 20.74 0.15
C ARG A 278 -10.10 21.30 -1.23
N LYS A 279 -11.32 21.79 -1.43
CA LYS A 279 -11.82 22.32 -2.70
C LYS A 279 -10.93 23.41 -3.27
N GLU A 280 -10.51 24.35 -2.44
CA GLU A 280 -9.66 25.49 -2.84
C GLU A 280 -8.30 25.05 -3.42
N ILE A 281 -7.77 23.90 -2.98
CA ILE A 281 -6.55 23.31 -3.53
C ILE A 281 -6.87 22.62 -4.86
N MET A 282 -7.93 21.80 -4.89
CA MET A 282 -8.32 21.02 -6.06
C MET A 282 -8.74 21.88 -7.25
N GLU A 283 -9.31 23.06 -7.03
CA GLU A 283 -9.69 24.04 -8.08
C GLU A 283 -8.47 24.60 -8.86
N ASN A 284 -7.24 24.37 -8.39
CA ASN A 284 -6.03 24.70 -9.16
C ASN A 284 -5.75 23.72 -10.32
N LEU A 285 -6.50 22.62 -10.41
CA LEU A 285 -6.40 21.68 -11.52
C LEU A 285 -7.12 22.20 -12.78
N SER A 286 -6.50 21.93 -13.93
CA SER A 286 -7.16 22.16 -15.23
C SER A 286 -8.47 21.31 -15.32
N PRO A 287 -9.59 21.84 -15.86
CA PRO A 287 -9.72 23.11 -16.60
C PRO A 287 -9.96 24.37 -15.75
N LEU A 288 -10.14 24.26 -14.42
CA LEU A 288 -10.39 25.41 -13.56
C LEU A 288 -9.11 26.23 -13.32
N GLY A 289 -8.03 25.53 -12.99
CA GLY A 289 -6.71 26.13 -12.72
C GLY A 289 -5.65 25.73 -13.73
N GLY A 290 -4.39 26.11 -13.44
CA GLY A 290 -3.26 25.93 -14.35
C GLY A 290 -2.49 24.61 -14.18
N VAL A 291 -2.82 23.78 -13.20
CA VAL A 291 -2.12 22.50 -12.98
C VAL A 291 -2.70 21.43 -13.89
N TYR A 292 -1.90 20.96 -14.86
CA TYR A 292 -2.35 19.99 -15.85
C TYR A 292 -2.21 18.55 -15.35
N GLN A 293 -3.29 17.78 -15.48
CA GLN A 293 -3.35 16.32 -15.35
C GLN A 293 -4.42 15.79 -16.31
N ALA A 294 -4.14 14.68 -16.99
CA ALA A 294 -5.07 14.00 -17.89
C ALA A 294 -4.81 12.49 -17.89
N GLY A 295 -5.84 11.70 -18.22
CA GLY A 295 -5.75 10.26 -18.36
C GLY A 295 -6.93 9.75 -19.17
N THR A 296 -6.67 9.06 -20.30
CA THR A 296 -7.71 8.52 -21.19
C THR A 296 -8.66 7.56 -20.47
N MET A 297 -8.12 6.77 -19.53
CA MET A 297 -8.88 5.75 -18.79
C MET A 297 -9.27 6.20 -17.38
N SER A 298 -8.99 7.44 -17.00
CA SER A 298 -9.40 7.98 -15.70
C SER A 298 -10.92 8.00 -15.58
N GLY A 299 -11.46 7.42 -14.51
CA GLY A 299 -12.91 7.30 -14.34
C GLY A 299 -13.56 6.22 -15.22
N ASN A 300 -12.80 5.22 -15.68
CA ASN A 300 -13.32 4.14 -16.52
C ASN A 300 -14.57 3.49 -15.90
N PRO A 301 -15.67 3.33 -16.67
CA PRO A 301 -16.95 2.82 -16.15
C PRO A 301 -16.86 1.49 -15.42
N ILE A 302 -16.09 0.53 -15.96
CA ILE A 302 -15.94 -0.79 -15.34
C ILE A 302 -15.22 -0.66 -13.99
N VAL A 303 -14.19 0.18 -13.93
CA VAL A 303 -13.42 0.43 -12.71
C VAL A 303 -14.28 1.15 -11.64
N MET A 304 -15.05 2.16 -12.05
CA MET A 304 -15.96 2.89 -11.15
C MET A 304 -17.06 1.97 -10.62
N SER A 305 -17.64 1.11 -11.47
CA SER A 305 -18.66 0.14 -11.07
C SER A 305 -18.12 -0.88 -10.04
N ALA A 306 -16.94 -1.48 -10.31
CA ALA A 306 -16.31 -2.41 -9.38
C ALA A 306 -15.94 -1.74 -8.05
N GLY A 307 -15.40 -0.52 -8.11
CA GLY A 307 -15.05 0.26 -6.94
C GLY A 307 -16.29 0.61 -6.09
N LEU A 308 -17.34 1.14 -6.70
CA LEU A 308 -18.59 1.46 -6.01
C LEU A 308 -19.22 0.23 -5.36
N ALA A 309 -19.26 -0.91 -6.05
CA ALA A 309 -19.75 -2.16 -5.48
C ALA A 309 -18.93 -2.53 -4.22
N THR A 310 -17.60 -2.50 -4.31
CA THR A 310 -16.71 -2.80 -3.18
C THR A 310 -16.92 -1.85 -2.01
N LEU A 311 -16.95 -0.53 -2.25
CA LEU A 311 -17.06 0.48 -1.21
C LEU A 311 -18.46 0.48 -0.56
N ASN A 312 -19.51 0.23 -1.32
CA ASN A 312 -20.86 0.09 -0.76
C ASN A 312 -21.01 -1.13 0.15
N ILE A 313 -20.38 -2.27 -0.21
CA ILE A 313 -20.34 -3.46 0.67
C ILE A 313 -19.63 -3.08 1.98
N LEU A 314 -18.46 -2.46 1.91
CA LEU A 314 -17.70 -2.08 3.11
C LEU A 314 -18.45 -1.09 4.00
N LYS A 315 -19.18 -0.13 3.40
CA LYS A 315 -20.03 0.83 4.12
C LYS A 315 -21.20 0.15 4.82
N SER A 316 -21.85 -0.80 4.13
CA SER A 316 -23.05 -1.48 4.62
C SER A 316 -22.74 -2.57 5.65
N HIS A 317 -21.49 -3.05 5.71
CA HIS A 317 -21.04 -4.18 6.51
C HIS A 317 -19.83 -3.83 7.39
N PRO A 318 -19.97 -2.94 8.39
CA PRO A 318 -18.85 -2.56 9.28
C PRO A 318 -18.28 -3.75 10.06
N GLU A 319 -19.06 -4.81 10.28
CA GLU A 319 -18.61 -6.06 10.91
C GLU A 319 -17.46 -6.75 10.16
N ILE A 320 -17.23 -6.41 8.89
CA ILE A 320 -16.08 -6.89 8.12
C ILE A 320 -14.77 -6.48 8.81
N TYR A 321 -14.67 -5.23 9.27
CA TYR A 321 -13.48 -4.74 9.96
C TYR A 321 -13.26 -5.41 11.31
N GLU A 322 -14.36 -5.66 12.07
CA GLU A 322 -14.30 -6.38 13.34
C GLU A 322 -13.80 -7.81 13.13
N LYS A 323 -14.34 -8.52 12.13
CA LYS A 323 -13.93 -9.87 11.76
C LYS A 323 -12.44 -9.91 11.36
N ILE A 324 -12.03 -9.02 10.46
CA ILE A 324 -10.63 -8.93 10.00
C ILE A 324 -9.70 -8.67 11.18
N ASN A 325 -10.07 -7.78 12.08
CA ASN A 325 -9.26 -7.45 13.26
C ASN A 325 -9.17 -8.64 14.22
N HIS A 326 -10.26 -9.35 14.46
CA HIS A 326 -10.30 -10.55 15.28
C HIS A 326 -9.37 -11.66 14.72
N ILE A 327 -9.50 -11.98 13.44
CA ILE A 327 -8.63 -12.94 12.74
C ILE A 327 -7.17 -12.53 12.81
N GLY A 328 -6.87 -11.23 12.62
CA GLY A 328 -5.53 -10.69 12.75
C GLY A 328 -4.94 -10.85 14.16
N GLN A 329 -5.74 -10.62 15.21
CA GLN A 329 -5.31 -10.84 16.60
C GLN A 329 -5.00 -12.31 16.88
N MET A 330 -5.84 -13.24 16.41
CA MET A 330 -5.61 -14.67 16.56
C MET A 330 -4.31 -15.08 15.88
N LEU A 331 -4.08 -14.60 14.66
CA LEU A 331 -2.87 -14.89 13.88
C LEU A 331 -1.61 -14.36 14.58
N GLN A 332 -1.64 -13.09 15.02
CA GLN A 332 -0.54 -12.46 15.75
C GLN A 332 -0.17 -13.25 17.01
N LYS A 333 -1.14 -13.48 17.90
CA LYS A 333 -0.92 -14.23 19.15
C LYS A 333 -0.41 -15.64 18.90
N GLY A 334 -0.94 -16.32 17.87
CA GLY A 334 -0.49 -17.66 17.50
C GLY A 334 0.96 -17.68 17.05
N VAL A 335 1.38 -16.71 16.22
CA VAL A 335 2.78 -16.57 15.79
C VAL A 335 3.70 -16.29 16.96
N GLU A 336 3.36 -15.32 17.82
CA GLU A 336 4.14 -14.94 19.00
C GLU A 336 4.31 -16.12 19.96
N ASN A 337 3.25 -16.89 20.23
CA ASN A 337 3.30 -18.07 21.10
C ASN A 337 4.21 -19.17 20.52
N ILE A 338 4.02 -19.54 19.25
CA ILE A 338 4.84 -20.57 18.60
C ILE A 338 6.32 -20.15 18.55
N ALA A 339 6.58 -18.88 18.25
CA ALA A 339 7.94 -18.36 18.23
C ALA A 339 8.61 -18.45 19.62
N SER A 340 7.89 -18.04 20.68
CA SER A 340 8.35 -18.14 22.07
C SER A 340 8.62 -19.59 22.49
N GLU A 341 7.71 -20.53 22.20
CA GLU A 341 7.87 -21.96 22.51
C GLU A 341 9.09 -22.59 21.83
N ASN A 342 9.55 -22.01 20.71
CA ASN A 342 10.69 -22.50 19.92
C ASN A 342 11.95 -21.64 20.05
N ASN A 343 11.97 -20.67 20.97
CA ASN A 343 13.10 -19.75 21.20
C ASN A 343 13.49 -18.97 19.92
N ILE A 344 12.50 -18.52 19.15
CA ILE A 344 12.69 -17.66 17.98
C ILE A 344 12.23 -16.26 18.34
N ASN A 345 13.13 -15.29 18.21
CA ASN A 345 12.79 -13.89 18.48
C ASN A 345 12.09 -13.29 17.27
N VAL A 346 10.88 -12.78 17.49
CA VAL A 346 10.04 -12.11 16.49
C VAL A 346 9.41 -10.83 17.04
N VAL A 347 9.26 -9.87 16.17
CA VAL A 347 8.37 -8.71 16.37
C VAL A 347 7.27 -8.80 15.33
N VAL A 348 6.03 -8.75 15.77
CA VAL A 348 4.86 -8.75 14.87
C VAL A 348 4.24 -7.38 14.87
N ASN A 349 4.44 -6.65 13.78
CA ASN A 349 3.70 -5.41 13.55
C ASN A 349 2.36 -5.74 12.90
N ARG A 350 1.26 -5.24 13.48
CA ARG A 350 -0.09 -5.42 12.94
C ARG A 350 -0.91 -4.16 13.09
N PHE A 351 -1.61 -3.81 12.03
CA PHE A 351 -2.59 -2.75 12.05
C PHE A 351 -3.81 -3.10 11.18
N GLY A 352 -5.00 -3.18 11.81
CA GLY A 352 -6.20 -3.69 11.13
C GLY A 352 -5.95 -5.05 10.50
N GLY A 353 -6.21 -5.16 9.21
CA GLY A 353 -5.98 -6.35 8.38
C GLY A 353 -4.62 -6.42 7.71
N MET A 354 -3.63 -5.67 8.18
CA MET A 354 -2.24 -5.71 7.70
C MET A 354 -1.31 -6.23 8.80
N MET A 355 -0.35 -7.07 8.46
CA MET A 355 0.60 -7.63 9.42
C MET A 355 1.95 -7.91 8.75
N THR A 356 3.03 -7.75 9.51
CA THR A 356 4.38 -8.21 9.13
C THR A 356 5.03 -8.90 10.31
N ILE A 357 5.75 -10.00 10.04
CA ILE A 357 6.52 -10.76 11.02
C ILE A 357 8.00 -10.48 10.77
N PHE A 358 8.67 -9.84 11.71
CA PHE A 358 10.11 -9.60 11.69
C PHE A 358 10.84 -10.59 12.57
N PHE A 359 11.92 -11.15 12.06
CA PHE A 359 12.84 -11.99 12.84
C PHE A 359 13.97 -11.11 13.36
N THR A 360 13.96 -10.77 14.65
CA THR A 360 14.86 -9.79 15.25
C THR A 360 14.95 -9.93 16.75
N ASP A 361 16.10 -9.55 17.33
CA ASP A 361 16.31 -9.45 18.78
C ASP A 361 15.88 -8.10 19.37
N LYS A 362 15.36 -7.19 18.53
CA LYS A 362 14.82 -5.91 19.01
C LYS A 362 13.45 -6.12 19.66
N ASP A 363 13.12 -5.26 20.61
CA ASP A 363 11.80 -5.25 21.26
C ASP A 363 10.71 -4.67 20.35
N THR A 364 11.09 -3.77 19.42
CA THR A 364 10.16 -3.08 18.50
C THR A 364 10.82 -2.81 17.15
N VAL A 365 10.00 -2.71 16.09
CA VAL A 365 10.39 -2.24 14.77
C VAL A 365 9.53 -1.03 14.43
N ARG A 366 10.11 0.18 14.47
CA ARG A 366 9.40 1.46 14.36
C ARG A 366 9.93 2.37 13.25
N THR A 367 11.06 2.02 12.64
CA THR A 367 11.71 2.78 11.59
C THR A 367 12.12 1.86 10.45
N TYR A 368 12.46 2.44 9.30
CA TYR A 368 13.00 1.69 8.16
C TYR A 368 14.34 1.03 8.50
N GLU A 369 15.19 1.70 9.29
CA GLU A 369 16.48 1.15 9.74
C GLU A 369 16.28 -0.06 10.66
N ASP A 370 15.25 -0.04 11.53
CA ASP A 370 14.90 -1.22 12.32
C ASP A 370 14.53 -2.39 11.41
N ALA A 371 13.65 -2.14 10.43
CA ALA A 371 13.21 -3.17 9.49
C ALA A 371 14.40 -3.75 8.67
N LYS A 372 15.32 -2.91 8.21
CA LYS A 372 16.52 -3.35 7.47
C LYS A 372 17.47 -4.19 8.31
N SER A 373 17.52 -3.96 9.61
CA SER A 373 18.40 -4.70 10.52
C SER A 373 17.91 -6.10 10.88
N CYS A 374 16.69 -6.47 10.47
CA CYS A 374 16.09 -7.78 10.76
C CYS A 374 16.73 -8.92 9.92
N ASN A 375 16.53 -10.15 10.36
CA ASN A 375 17.15 -11.33 9.77
C ASN A 375 16.46 -11.81 8.49
N LEU A 376 16.96 -11.36 7.34
CA LEU A 376 16.43 -11.71 6.01
C LEU A 376 16.57 -13.18 5.65
N GLU A 377 17.64 -13.85 6.13
CA GLU A 377 17.84 -15.28 5.90
C GLU A 377 16.79 -16.12 6.65
N MET A 378 16.41 -15.69 7.86
CA MET A 378 15.32 -16.34 8.60
C MET A 378 13.98 -16.11 7.90
N PHE A 379 13.73 -14.89 7.42
CA PHE A 379 12.54 -14.59 6.61
C PHE A 379 12.47 -15.47 5.35
N LYS A 380 13.56 -15.65 4.63
CA LYS A 380 13.61 -16.53 3.46
C LYS A 380 13.23 -17.98 3.79
N LYS A 381 13.73 -18.53 4.90
CA LYS A 381 13.37 -19.89 5.36
C LYS A 381 11.90 -19.98 5.73
N TYR A 382 11.37 -18.96 6.42
CA TYR A 382 9.95 -18.81 6.72
C TYR A 382 9.11 -18.81 5.45
N PHE A 383 9.42 -17.94 4.49
CA PHE A 383 8.72 -17.84 3.21
C PHE A 383 8.68 -19.18 2.48
N LEU A 384 9.81 -19.87 2.34
CA LEU A 384 9.90 -21.15 1.65
C LEU A 384 9.06 -22.25 2.33
N CYS A 385 9.05 -22.28 3.67
CA CYS A 385 8.21 -23.20 4.43
C CYS A 385 6.73 -22.92 4.24
N MET A 386 6.31 -21.67 4.32
CA MET A 386 4.91 -21.26 4.11
C MET A 386 4.45 -21.61 2.70
N ASN A 387 5.23 -21.27 1.67
CA ASN A 387 4.90 -21.58 0.28
C ASN A 387 4.77 -23.08 0.03
N LYS A 388 5.69 -23.90 0.58
CA LYS A 388 5.63 -25.37 0.51
C LYS A 388 4.30 -25.89 1.06
N ASN A 389 3.81 -25.32 2.16
CA ASN A 389 2.58 -25.70 2.84
C ASN A 389 1.31 -25.08 2.26
N GLY A 390 1.39 -24.45 1.08
CA GLY A 390 0.21 -23.86 0.43
C GLY A 390 -0.28 -22.58 1.10
N ILE A 391 0.60 -21.85 1.76
CA ILE A 391 0.30 -20.49 2.29
C ILE A 391 1.06 -19.49 1.42
N ASN A 392 0.30 -18.66 0.70
CA ASN A 392 0.87 -17.59 -0.11
C ASN A 392 1.07 -16.34 0.74
N ILE A 393 2.33 -15.99 0.98
CA ILE A 393 2.75 -14.78 1.69
C ILE A 393 3.64 -13.90 0.79
N PRO A 394 3.79 -12.60 1.08
CA PRO A 394 4.75 -11.77 0.38
C PRO A 394 6.18 -12.33 0.47
N GLN A 395 6.93 -12.20 -0.62
CA GLN A 395 8.32 -12.66 -0.71
C GLN A 395 9.34 -11.64 -0.21
N SER A 396 8.90 -10.63 0.49
CA SER A 396 9.75 -9.62 1.13
C SER A 396 9.21 -9.29 2.52
N GLN A 397 10.10 -9.21 3.52
CA GLN A 397 9.70 -8.78 4.86
C GLN A 397 9.25 -7.31 4.93
N PHE A 398 9.56 -6.52 3.89
CA PHE A 398 9.11 -5.14 3.80
C PHE A 398 7.66 -5.02 3.35
N GLU A 399 7.09 -6.07 2.80
CA GLU A 399 5.71 -6.12 2.36
C GLU A 399 4.78 -6.67 3.46
N ALA A 400 3.53 -6.23 3.44
CA ALA A 400 2.52 -6.67 4.40
C ALA A 400 1.83 -7.98 3.98
N LEU A 401 1.51 -8.81 4.97
CA LEU A 401 0.44 -9.79 4.90
C LEU A 401 -0.89 -9.05 4.97
N PHE A 402 -1.88 -9.49 4.19
CA PHE A 402 -3.21 -8.91 4.18
C PHE A 402 -4.27 -9.94 4.58
N LEU A 403 -5.28 -9.46 5.31
CA LEU A 403 -6.48 -10.22 5.65
C LEU A 403 -7.70 -9.66 4.90
N SER A 404 -8.66 -10.52 4.62
CA SER A 404 -9.92 -10.18 3.97
C SER A 404 -11.12 -10.67 4.78
N SER A 405 -12.33 -10.25 4.38
CA SER A 405 -13.59 -10.76 4.94
C SER A 405 -13.76 -12.27 4.81
N GLU A 406 -13.01 -12.90 3.88
CA GLU A 406 -13.09 -14.35 3.61
C GLU A 406 -12.17 -15.19 4.48
N HIS A 407 -11.19 -14.58 5.16
CA HIS A 407 -10.36 -15.30 6.12
C HIS A 407 -11.20 -15.73 7.34
N ASN A 408 -10.90 -16.91 7.86
CA ASN A 408 -11.55 -17.49 9.04
C ASN A 408 -10.54 -18.22 9.93
N GLU A 409 -10.99 -18.75 11.06
CA GLU A 409 -10.18 -19.45 12.04
C GLU A 409 -9.45 -20.68 11.46
N ASP A 410 -10.06 -21.40 10.50
CA ASP A 410 -9.43 -22.58 9.91
C ASP A 410 -8.25 -22.19 9.02
N HIS A 411 -8.33 -21.04 8.35
CA HIS A 411 -7.20 -20.47 7.62
C HIS A 411 -6.07 -20.05 8.57
N VAL A 412 -6.40 -19.48 9.73
CA VAL A 412 -5.44 -19.16 10.79
C VAL A 412 -4.76 -20.43 11.30
N LYS A 413 -5.53 -21.49 11.61
CA LYS A 413 -4.98 -22.80 12.06
C LYS A 413 -3.99 -23.36 11.05
N LYS A 414 -4.31 -23.32 9.75
CA LYS A 414 -3.42 -23.80 8.69
C LYS A 414 -2.14 -22.97 8.60
N PHE A 415 -2.26 -21.63 8.68
CA PHE A 415 -1.10 -20.74 8.74
C PHE A 415 -0.19 -21.09 9.92
N LEU A 416 -0.77 -21.19 11.12
CA LEU A 416 -0.05 -21.47 12.36
C LEU A 416 0.59 -22.88 12.34
N SER A 417 -0.05 -23.86 11.72
CA SER A 417 0.52 -25.20 11.52
C SER A 417 1.78 -25.13 10.64
N ALA A 418 1.74 -24.37 9.54
CA ALA A 418 2.90 -24.17 8.68
C ALA A 418 4.01 -23.36 9.37
N PHE A 419 3.64 -22.34 10.15
CA PHE A 419 4.59 -21.56 10.94
C PHE A 419 5.25 -22.41 12.04
N LYS A 420 4.50 -23.32 12.67
CA LYS A 420 5.03 -24.26 13.64
C LYS A 420 6.03 -25.22 13.01
N GLU A 421 5.74 -25.79 11.82
CA GLU A 421 6.71 -26.62 11.08
C GLU A 421 8.01 -25.85 10.81
N PHE A 422 7.89 -24.58 10.41
CA PHE A 422 9.05 -23.71 10.23
C PHE A 422 9.85 -23.55 11.54
N ALA A 423 9.18 -23.20 12.64
CA ALA A 423 9.81 -22.96 13.94
C ALA A 423 10.54 -24.20 14.46
N GLU A 424 9.91 -25.37 14.41
CA GLU A 424 10.52 -26.64 14.83
C GLU A 424 11.73 -27.04 13.97
N ASN A 425 11.72 -26.72 12.67
CA ASN A 425 12.86 -26.97 11.79
C ASN A 425 14.06 -26.05 12.05
N ILE A 426 13.84 -24.86 12.60
CA ILE A 426 14.90 -23.95 13.02
C ILE A 426 15.50 -24.40 14.35
N SER A 427 14.67 -24.77 15.34
CA SER A 427 15.11 -25.15 16.70
C SER A 427 15.91 -26.47 16.76
N LYS A 428 15.78 -27.33 15.73
CA LYS A 428 16.51 -28.59 15.63
C LYS A 428 17.93 -28.45 15.07
N LYS A 429 18.33 -27.26 14.63
CA LYS A 429 19.66 -26.95 14.09
C LYS A 429 20.48 -26.13 15.08
#